data_f8bded35edc1692fccea4b0bb09a44df
#
_entry.id   f8bded35edc1692fccea4b0bb09a44df
#
_cell.length_a   1.000
_cell.length_b   1.000
_cell.length_c   1.000
_cell.angle_alpha   90.00
_cell.angle_beta   90.00
_cell.angle_gamma   90.00
#
_symmetry.space_group_name_H-M   'P 1'
#
loop_
_entity.id
_entity.type
_entity.pdbx_description
1 polymer ?
#
loop_
_entity_poly.entity_id
_entity_poly.type
_entity_poly.pdbx_seq_one_letter_code
_entity_poly.pdbx_strand_id
1 'polypeptide(L)'
;MKTKWFGGLRYACYVATLFFVLIHAGCNKKEVIPATPELPVLEQFMIEKQNNPGLEADIAFAIKGDSVIATEPYRYRKMLVPSFVTNAQGIFVGVVKQESGATAVDFSTVQTYTVISKDGLRKTYFVKIDWIADSLPHLYIQTEGNTPITSKDDYVNATLRIDGMGKYADFTGTTRIKGRGNSTWGYPKKPYRLKLNTAASLLGLAAEKDWVLLANYLDPTLMLNAVAMKIGTQLELPYTNHVVPVNITLNDQYIGCYNFTEQIEVDDNRVKVGGDGFLFELDSYYDEPYKFRSAGYSLPVMIKAPELSAAEELLPIQTAFNNMEALLADPAFPVNNYREKIDVESVAKFMLVYFLTDNEELNHPKSTYMHKTATGKYTMGPIWDFDWAFGFEKDQKHFLTYNSAPFWTGKTPLPAGTKFFTRFLKDPQFVALLKQLWTDYKTGHFDALIRFVETYGLSIRTAKAADYAIWKKGAANNQTEVETLQQWLTSRRGYIDDYLNSL
;
A
#
# COMPACT_ATOMS: atom_id res chain seq x y z
N MET A 1 -66.35 -29.46 -54.77
CA MET A 1 -67.63 -30.15 -54.51
C MET A 1 -68.48 -29.27 -53.59
N LYS A 2 -69.51 -28.74 -54.15
CA LYS A 2 -70.90 -28.60 -53.65
C LYS A 2 -71.07 -27.82 -52.34
N THR A 3 -71.54 -26.58 -52.45
CA THR A 3 -72.99 -26.17 -52.51
C THR A 3 -73.62 -26.25 -51.13
N LYS A 4 -74.46 -25.35 -50.62
CA LYS A 4 -75.43 -24.36 -51.11
C LYS A 4 -76.03 -23.70 -49.81
N TRP A 5 -76.32 -22.42 -49.73
CA TRP A 5 -77.52 -21.71 -50.06
C TRP A 5 -78.63 -21.79 -49.05
N PHE A 6 -79.17 -20.63 -48.74
CA PHE A 6 -80.48 -19.94 -48.65
C PHE A 6 -80.82 -19.47 -47.25
N GLY A 7 -81.37 -18.32 -46.98
CA GLY A 7 -82.13 -17.39 -47.67
C GLY A 7 -83.10 -16.74 -46.66
N GLY A 8 -83.15 -15.54 -46.54
CA GLY A 8 -84.21 -14.58 -46.87
C GLY A 8 -85.34 -14.48 -45.85
N LEU A 9 -85.70 -13.33 -45.39
CA LEU A 9 -86.89 -12.59 -45.78
C LEU A 9 -87.05 -11.29 -44.96
N ARG A 10 -87.47 -10.26 -45.64
CA ARG A 10 -87.85 -8.93 -45.20
C ARG A 10 -89.18 -8.99 -44.40
N TYR A 11 -89.40 -8.04 -43.48
CA TYR A 11 -90.63 -7.27 -43.36
C TYR A 11 -90.36 -5.89 -42.74
N ALA A 12 -90.84 -4.86 -43.42
CA ALA A 12 -90.92 -3.47 -43.02
C ALA A 12 -92.31 -3.24 -42.34
N CYS A 13 -92.37 -2.44 -41.36
CA CYS A 13 -93.57 -1.68 -41.01
C CYS A 13 -93.17 -0.33 -40.39
N TYR A 14 -93.72 0.67 -41.04
CA TYR A 14 -93.82 2.08 -40.60
C TYR A 14 -94.71 2.16 -39.37
N VAL A 15 -94.52 3.15 -38.45
CA VAL A 15 -95.45 4.14 -37.98
C VAL A 15 -94.88 5.14 -36.95
N ALA A 16 -94.93 6.39 -37.30
CA ALA A 16 -95.37 7.64 -36.57
C ALA A 16 -94.47 8.20 -35.44
N THR A 17 -94.10 9.37 -35.73
CA THR A 17 -93.63 10.54 -35.03
C THR A 17 -94.45 10.91 -33.78
N LEU A 18 -93.78 11.17 -32.65
CA LEU A 18 -94.24 12.16 -31.66
C LEU A 18 -93.05 12.88 -31.07
N PHE A 19 -92.97 14.18 -31.30
CA PHE A 19 -92.03 15.12 -30.71
C PHE A 19 -92.34 15.29 -29.22
N PHE A 20 -91.41 14.99 -28.33
CA PHE A 20 -91.39 15.54 -26.98
C PHE A 20 -90.04 16.19 -26.75
N VAL A 21 -90.06 17.53 -26.71
CA VAL A 21 -88.88 18.32 -26.29
C VAL A 21 -88.80 18.27 -24.77
N LEU A 22 -87.88 17.58 -24.23
CA LEU A 22 -87.48 17.67 -22.82
C LEU A 22 -86.12 18.32 -22.73
N ILE A 23 -86.15 19.56 -22.24
CA ILE A 23 -84.93 20.27 -21.87
C ILE A 23 -84.34 19.58 -20.66
N HIS A 24 -83.23 18.81 -20.85
CA HIS A 24 -82.44 18.34 -19.75
C HIS A 24 -81.27 19.29 -19.60
N ALA A 25 -81.18 19.99 -18.48
CA ALA A 25 -79.99 20.65 -17.99
C ALA A 25 -78.95 19.59 -17.73
N GLY A 26 -78.06 19.38 -18.68
CA GLY A 26 -76.91 18.47 -18.54
C GLY A 26 -75.86 19.04 -17.56
N CYS A 27 -75.81 18.50 -16.37
CA CYS A 27 -74.63 18.60 -15.53
C CYS A 27 -73.46 17.88 -16.24
N ASN A 28 -72.58 18.63 -16.85
CA ASN A 28 -71.24 18.11 -17.35
C ASN A 28 -70.39 17.66 -16.15
N LYS A 29 -70.60 16.45 -15.65
CA LYS A 29 -69.57 15.74 -14.93
C LYS A 29 -68.44 15.44 -15.95
N LYS A 30 -67.31 16.18 -15.91
CA LYS A 30 -66.07 15.71 -16.53
C LYS A 30 -65.83 14.33 -15.96
N GLU A 31 -65.97 13.29 -16.74
CA GLU A 31 -65.34 11.98 -16.43
C GLU A 31 -63.91 12.24 -16.27
N VAL A 32 -63.42 12.16 -15.02
CA VAL A 32 -61.97 12.06 -14.72
C VAL A 32 -61.61 10.67 -15.17
N ILE A 33 -61.05 10.54 -16.39
CA ILE A 33 -60.40 9.30 -16.83
C ILE A 33 -59.31 9.03 -15.78
N PRO A 34 -59.35 7.92 -15.02
CA PRO A 34 -58.33 7.62 -14.06
C PRO A 34 -57.00 7.51 -14.83
N ALA A 35 -56.01 8.28 -14.39
CA ALA A 35 -54.66 8.21 -14.96
C ALA A 35 -54.21 6.73 -14.93
N THR A 36 -53.77 6.23 -16.07
CA THR A 36 -53.21 4.88 -16.14
C THR A 36 -52.09 4.76 -15.10
N PRO A 37 -52.15 3.76 -14.20
CA PRO A 37 -51.11 3.61 -13.18
C PRO A 37 -49.74 3.49 -13.83
N GLU A 38 -48.83 4.38 -13.48
CA GLU A 38 -47.49 4.43 -14.01
C GLU A 38 -46.57 3.50 -13.19
N LEU A 39 -45.79 2.66 -13.87
CA LEU A 39 -44.80 1.83 -13.20
C LEU A 39 -43.76 2.72 -12.51
N PRO A 40 -43.36 2.40 -11.28
CA PRO A 40 -42.30 3.14 -10.59
C PRO A 40 -40.97 2.96 -11.30
N VAL A 41 -40.19 4.04 -11.37
CA VAL A 41 -38.89 4.03 -12.01
C VAL A 41 -37.80 4.51 -11.05
N LEU A 42 -36.61 3.92 -11.20
CA LEU A 42 -35.38 4.40 -10.62
C LEU A 42 -34.74 5.34 -11.67
N GLU A 43 -34.65 6.63 -11.36
CA GLU A 43 -34.22 7.67 -12.30
C GLU A 43 -32.69 7.86 -12.23
N GLN A 44 -32.15 7.84 -11.01
CA GLN A 44 -30.73 7.96 -10.74
C GLN A 44 -30.31 6.98 -9.66
N PHE A 45 -29.09 6.48 -9.76
CA PHE A 45 -28.44 5.68 -8.73
C PHE A 45 -26.94 5.98 -8.73
N MET A 46 -26.39 6.27 -7.55
CA MET A 46 -24.98 6.58 -7.37
C MET A 46 -24.54 6.27 -5.94
N ILE A 47 -23.25 6.19 -5.71
CA ILE A 47 -22.67 6.11 -4.37
C ILE A 47 -21.80 7.34 -4.20
N GLU A 48 -22.27 8.28 -3.38
CA GLU A 48 -21.63 9.57 -3.17
C GLU A 48 -20.52 9.47 -2.13
N LYS A 49 -19.36 10.07 -2.40
CA LYS A 49 -18.23 10.16 -1.50
C LYS A 49 -18.60 10.76 -0.14
N GLN A 50 -19.45 11.77 -0.12
CA GLN A 50 -19.86 12.43 1.13
C GLN A 50 -20.55 11.50 2.12
N ASN A 51 -21.25 10.45 1.62
CA ASN A 51 -21.96 9.46 2.44
C ASN A 51 -21.11 8.19 2.67
N ASN A 52 -19.94 8.10 2.04
CA ASN A 52 -19.07 6.92 2.03
C ASN A 52 -17.61 7.30 2.34
N PRO A 53 -17.24 7.48 3.62
CA PRO A 53 -15.87 7.79 4.01
C PRO A 53 -14.91 6.74 3.48
N GLY A 54 -13.85 7.19 2.78
CA GLY A 54 -12.85 6.33 2.14
C GLY A 54 -12.99 6.19 0.62
N LEU A 55 -14.07 6.74 0.02
CA LEU A 55 -14.12 6.92 -1.43
C LEU A 55 -13.29 8.15 -1.85
N GLU A 56 -12.60 8.04 -2.97
CA GLU A 56 -11.87 9.16 -3.58
C GLU A 56 -12.75 10.04 -4.45
N ALA A 57 -13.77 9.43 -5.07
CA ALA A 57 -14.75 10.08 -5.95
C ALA A 57 -16.13 9.40 -5.82
N ASP A 58 -17.17 10.03 -6.35
CA ASP A 58 -18.49 9.45 -6.49
C ASP A 58 -18.48 8.32 -7.51
N ILE A 59 -19.29 7.26 -7.27
CA ILE A 59 -19.48 6.16 -8.20
C ILE A 59 -20.83 6.35 -8.92
N ALA A 60 -20.78 6.58 -10.22
CA ALA A 60 -21.98 6.72 -11.05
C ALA A 60 -22.39 5.37 -11.64
N PHE A 61 -23.68 5.08 -11.64
CA PHE A 61 -24.26 3.87 -12.22
C PHE A 61 -24.98 4.17 -13.54
N ALA A 62 -24.81 3.27 -14.49
CA ALA A 62 -25.60 3.27 -15.72
C ALA A 62 -26.88 2.44 -15.51
N ILE A 63 -28.05 3.05 -15.76
CA ILE A 63 -29.35 2.38 -15.72
C ILE A 63 -29.74 1.97 -17.14
N LYS A 64 -29.88 0.66 -17.39
CA LYS A 64 -30.29 0.10 -18.69
C LYS A 64 -31.40 -0.94 -18.45
N GLY A 65 -32.64 -0.56 -18.69
CA GLY A 65 -33.80 -1.40 -18.43
C GLY A 65 -33.99 -1.66 -16.92
N ASP A 66 -33.75 -2.88 -16.49
CA ASP A 66 -33.76 -3.32 -15.09
C ASP A 66 -32.37 -3.48 -14.48
N SER A 67 -31.34 -3.28 -15.28
CA SER A 67 -29.95 -3.42 -14.87
C SER A 67 -29.35 -2.07 -14.51
N VAL A 68 -28.71 -1.98 -13.32
CA VAL A 68 -28.06 -0.79 -12.78
C VAL A 68 -26.63 -1.16 -12.45
N ILE A 69 -25.68 -0.69 -13.27
CA ILE A 69 -24.29 -1.22 -13.25
C ILE A 69 -23.30 -0.07 -13.16
N ALA A 70 -22.33 -0.21 -12.27
CA ALA A 70 -21.07 0.53 -12.25
C ALA A 70 -19.88 -0.42 -12.43
N THR A 71 -18.74 0.13 -12.84
CA THR A 71 -17.47 -0.60 -12.94
C THR A 71 -16.44 0.17 -12.15
N GLU A 72 -15.86 -0.46 -11.11
CA GLU A 72 -14.97 0.19 -10.15
C GLU A 72 -13.76 -0.69 -9.81
N PRO A 73 -12.62 -0.09 -9.44
CA PRO A 73 -11.52 -0.83 -8.85
C PRO A 73 -11.97 -1.63 -7.62
N TYR A 74 -11.42 -2.83 -7.44
CA TYR A 74 -11.78 -3.69 -6.32
C TYR A 74 -11.55 -3.02 -4.96
N ARG A 75 -12.49 -3.22 -4.02
CA ARG A 75 -12.41 -2.75 -2.63
C ARG A 75 -12.72 -3.88 -1.66
N TYR A 76 -12.10 -3.87 -0.49
CA TYR A 76 -12.44 -4.82 0.58
C TYR A 76 -13.79 -4.50 1.21
N ARG A 77 -14.03 -3.23 1.53
CA ARG A 77 -15.33 -2.78 2.05
C ARG A 77 -16.29 -2.55 0.91
N LYS A 78 -17.30 -3.38 0.85
CA LYS A 78 -18.37 -3.33 -0.14
C LYS A 78 -19.71 -2.93 0.46
N MET A 79 -19.77 -2.67 1.76
CA MET A 79 -20.87 -2.01 2.43
C MET A 79 -20.82 -0.53 2.11
N LEU A 80 -21.70 -0.08 1.20
CA LEU A 80 -21.72 1.29 0.70
C LEU A 80 -23.13 1.85 0.85
N VAL A 81 -23.22 3.18 1.03
CA VAL A 81 -24.47 3.92 1.19
C VAL A 81 -24.84 4.55 -0.15
N PRO A 82 -25.82 3.99 -0.90
CA PRO A 82 -26.24 4.55 -2.17
C PRO A 82 -27.17 5.74 -2.00
N SER A 83 -27.11 6.67 -2.95
CA SER A 83 -28.07 7.74 -3.17
C SER A 83 -28.84 7.44 -4.46
N PHE A 84 -30.14 7.68 -4.46
CA PHE A 84 -31.01 7.42 -5.60
C PHE A 84 -32.15 8.41 -5.70
N VAL A 85 -32.63 8.58 -6.93
CA VAL A 85 -33.86 9.35 -7.27
C VAL A 85 -34.86 8.40 -7.87
N THR A 86 -36.11 8.45 -7.40
CA THR A 86 -37.19 7.59 -7.86
C THR A 86 -38.54 8.31 -7.72
N ASN A 87 -39.51 8.02 -8.61
CA ASN A 87 -40.92 8.44 -8.46
C ASN A 87 -41.72 7.45 -7.59
N ALA A 88 -41.10 6.43 -7.02
CA ALA A 88 -41.74 5.43 -6.18
C ALA A 88 -42.06 5.96 -4.78
N GLN A 89 -43.06 5.37 -4.12
CA GLN A 89 -43.37 5.62 -2.72
C GLN A 89 -42.35 4.94 -1.78
N GLY A 90 -41.74 3.85 -2.23
CA GLY A 90 -40.72 3.12 -1.46
C GLY A 90 -39.82 2.29 -2.34
N ILE A 91 -38.59 2.10 -1.85
CA ILE A 91 -37.57 1.24 -2.45
C ILE A 91 -37.05 0.27 -1.38
N PHE A 92 -36.86 -0.99 -1.74
CA PHE A 92 -36.51 -2.06 -0.81
C PHE A 92 -35.41 -2.96 -1.37
N VAL A 93 -34.53 -3.43 -0.49
CA VAL A 93 -33.66 -4.58 -0.73
C VAL A 93 -34.09 -5.71 0.20
N GLY A 94 -34.63 -6.78 -0.39
CA GLY A 94 -35.37 -7.78 0.37
C GLY A 94 -36.57 -7.16 1.08
N VAL A 95 -36.59 -7.21 2.40
CA VAL A 95 -37.66 -6.61 3.25
C VAL A 95 -37.22 -5.26 3.86
N VAL A 96 -36.00 -4.84 3.65
CA VAL A 96 -35.41 -3.62 4.24
C VAL A 96 -35.72 -2.41 3.35
N LYS A 97 -36.48 -1.45 3.89
CA LYS A 97 -36.68 -0.17 3.21
C LYS A 97 -35.37 0.60 3.12
N GLN A 98 -35.12 1.14 1.94
CA GLN A 98 -33.88 1.90 1.67
C GLN A 98 -34.18 3.40 1.78
N GLU A 99 -33.28 4.12 2.41
CA GLU A 99 -33.26 5.58 2.50
C GLU A 99 -32.04 6.10 1.73
N SER A 100 -32.27 6.98 0.75
CA SER A 100 -31.26 7.56 -0.10
C SER A 100 -30.21 8.31 0.73
N GLY A 101 -28.93 7.98 0.54
CA GLY A 101 -27.83 8.59 1.28
C GLY A 101 -27.69 8.15 2.74
N ALA A 102 -28.43 7.13 3.20
CA ALA A 102 -28.42 6.69 4.60
C ALA A 102 -28.30 5.17 4.80
N THR A 103 -29.00 4.35 4.00
CA THR A 103 -29.02 2.90 4.21
C THR A 103 -27.84 2.22 3.53
N ALA A 104 -26.97 1.57 4.28
CA ALA A 104 -25.85 0.82 3.73
C ALA A 104 -26.28 -0.54 3.16
N VAL A 105 -25.69 -0.92 2.01
CA VAL A 105 -25.97 -2.16 1.28
C VAL A 105 -24.65 -2.83 0.90
N ASP A 106 -24.58 -4.16 0.96
CA ASP A 106 -23.41 -4.93 0.56
C ASP A 106 -23.41 -5.20 -0.97
N PHE A 107 -22.51 -4.52 -1.68
CA PHE A 107 -22.29 -4.69 -3.12
C PHE A 107 -21.23 -5.77 -3.45
N SER A 108 -21.00 -6.72 -2.55
CA SER A 108 -20.17 -7.90 -2.86
C SER A 108 -20.82 -8.81 -3.91
N THR A 109 -22.14 -8.77 -4.00
CA THR A 109 -22.95 -9.51 -4.99
C THR A 109 -24.01 -8.59 -5.59
N VAL A 110 -24.71 -9.08 -6.61
CA VAL A 110 -25.85 -8.37 -7.20
C VAL A 110 -26.93 -8.15 -6.15
N GLN A 111 -27.42 -6.92 -6.02
CA GLN A 111 -28.49 -6.55 -5.11
C GLN A 111 -29.79 -6.37 -5.87
N THR A 112 -30.89 -6.89 -5.33
CA THR A 112 -32.22 -6.79 -5.93
C THR A 112 -32.99 -5.66 -5.25
N TYR A 113 -33.20 -4.57 -5.97
CA TYR A 113 -33.99 -3.43 -5.54
C TYR A 113 -35.40 -3.51 -6.06
N THR A 114 -36.37 -3.49 -5.18
CA THR A 114 -37.82 -3.43 -5.53
C THR A 114 -38.36 -2.03 -5.27
N VAL A 115 -38.77 -1.34 -6.33
CA VAL A 115 -39.44 -0.04 -6.26
C VAL A 115 -40.93 -0.23 -6.29
N ILE A 116 -41.67 0.48 -5.42
CA ILE A 116 -43.11 0.31 -5.24
C ILE A 116 -43.81 1.68 -5.38
N SER A 117 -44.75 1.79 -6.33
CA SER A 117 -45.56 2.99 -6.51
C SER A 117 -46.58 3.16 -5.37
N LYS A 118 -47.20 4.34 -5.29
CA LYS A 118 -48.32 4.62 -4.36
C LYS A 118 -49.52 3.70 -4.60
N ASP A 119 -49.69 3.20 -5.83
CA ASP A 119 -50.80 2.32 -6.22
C ASP A 119 -50.43 0.84 -6.07
N GLY A 120 -49.23 0.53 -5.46
CA GLY A 120 -48.78 -0.82 -5.18
C GLY A 120 -48.11 -1.54 -6.35
N LEU A 121 -47.96 -0.88 -7.52
CA LEU A 121 -47.22 -1.44 -8.65
C LEU A 121 -45.77 -1.60 -8.27
N ARG A 122 -45.15 -2.69 -8.76
CA ARG A 122 -43.75 -3.05 -8.42
C ARG A 122 -42.90 -3.15 -9.67
N LYS A 123 -41.65 -2.66 -9.58
CA LYS A 123 -40.60 -2.90 -10.56
C LYS A 123 -39.32 -3.29 -9.83
N THR A 124 -38.58 -4.24 -10.42
CA THR A 124 -37.36 -4.77 -9.85
C THR A 124 -36.18 -4.30 -10.67
N TYR A 125 -35.10 -3.92 -9.99
CA TYR A 125 -33.80 -3.57 -10.56
C TYR A 125 -32.71 -4.45 -9.98
N PHE A 126 -31.76 -4.87 -10.82
CA PHE A 126 -30.56 -5.60 -10.44
C PHE A 126 -29.38 -4.65 -10.42
N VAL A 127 -28.95 -4.31 -9.21
CA VAL A 127 -27.87 -3.34 -8.97
C VAL A 127 -26.58 -4.08 -8.66
N LYS A 128 -25.52 -3.79 -9.40
CA LYS A 128 -24.20 -4.39 -9.17
C LYS A 128 -23.07 -3.41 -9.43
N ILE A 129 -21.92 -3.69 -8.79
CA ILE A 129 -20.64 -3.11 -9.15
C ILE A 129 -19.78 -4.25 -9.73
N ASP A 130 -19.32 -4.06 -10.96
CA ASP A 130 -18.32 -4.93 -11.58
C ASP A 130 -16.93 -4.51 -11.08
N TRP A 131 -16.40 -5.27 -10.13
CA TRP A 131 -15.12 -4.99 -9.50
C TRP A 131 -13.96 -5.44 -10.37
N ILE A 132 -13.14 -4.49 -10.85
CA ILE A 132 -11.95 -4.76 -11.65
C ILE A 132 -10.80 -5.16 -10.73
N ALA A 133 -10.14 -6.28 -11.01
CA ALA A 133 -8.90 -6.64 -10.35
C ALA A 133 -7.75 -5.78 -10.87
N ASP A 134 -6.96 -5.20 -9.96
CA ASP A 134 -5.72 -4.53 -10.33
C ASP A 134 -4.70 -5.53 -10.87
N SER A 135 -4.00 -5.16 -11.95
CA SER A 135 -2.91 -5.94 -12.52
C SER A 135 -1.58 -5.31 -12.16
N LEU A 136 -0.69 -6.08 -11.52
CA LEU A 136 0.66 -5.63 -11.25
C LEU A 136 1.54 -5.69 -12.50
N PRO A 137 2.53 -4.82 -12.65
CA PRO A 137 3.58 -4.97 -13.65
C PRO A 137 4.19 -6.37 -13.58
N HIS A 138 4.54 -6.93 -14.74
CA HIS A 138 5.09 -8.26 -14.80
C HIS A 138 6.51 -8.25 -15.38
N LEU A 139 7.46 -8.76 -14.61
CA LEU A 139 8.86 -8.93 -15.00
C LEU A 139 9.06 -10.36 -15.53
N TYR A 140 9.54 -10.47 -16.74
CA TYR A 140 9.99 -11.71 -17.35
C TYR A 140 11.50 -11.68 -17.43
N ILE A 141 12.15 -12.58 -16.70
CA ILE A 141 13.60 -12.69 -16.60
C ILE A 141 14.01 -14.02 -17.19
N GLN A 142 14.82 -13.99 -18.23
CA GLN A 142 15.32 -15.18 -18.89
C GLN A 142 16.85 -15.22 -18.80
N THR A 143 17.39 -16.15 -18.04
CA THR A 143 18.84 -16.35 -17.94
C THR A 143 19.38 -17.02 -19.18
N GLU A 144 20.60 -16.71 -19.55
CA GLU A 144 21.28 -17.35 -20.69
C GLU A 144 21.37 -18.87 -20.48
N GLY A 145 20.86 -19.62 -21.46
CA GLY A 145 20.83 -21.09 -21.39
C GLY A 145 19.98 -21.67 -20.24
N ASN A 146 19.01 -20.92 -19.71
CA ASN A 146 18.24 -21.30 -18.52
C ASN A 146 19.12 -21.58 -17.28
N THR A 147 20.30 -20.96 -17.20
CA THR A 147 21.25 -21.15 -16.10
C THR A 147 20.59 -20.80 -14.76
N PRO A 148 20.58 -21.71 -13.78
CA PRO A 148 20.00 -21.44 -12.47
C PRO A 148 20.81 -20.40 -11.69
N ILE A 149 20.18 -19.58 -10.88
CA ILE A 149 20.82 -18.58 -10.02
C ILE A 149 21.09 -19.24 -8.67
N THR A 150 22.33 -19.58 -8.41
CA THR A 150 22.75 -20.36 -7.21
C THR A 150 23.70 -19.58 -6.29
N SER A 151 24.20 -18.41 -6.72
CA SER A 151 25.20 -17.64 -6.01
C SER A 151 24.69 -16.22 -5.67
N LYS A 152 25.18 -15.67 -4.56
CA LYS A 152 25.05 -14.24 -4.21
C LYS A 152 26.22 -13.41 -4.78
N ASP A 153 27.29 -14.05 -5.18
CA ASP A 153 28.52 -13.39 -5.60
C ASP A 153 28.61 -13.31 -7.12
N ASP A 154 28.23 -14.38 -7.80
CA ASP A 154 28.34 -14.50 -9.24
C ASP A 154 27.04 -14.09 -9.96
N TYR A 155 27.21 -13.22 -10.94
CA TYR A 155 26.12 -12.82 -11.82
C TYR A 155 25.92 -13.79 -12.98
N VAL A 156 24.68 -14.10 -13.29
CA VAL A 156 24.25 -14.80 -14.50
C VAL A 156 23.72 -13.77 -15.51
N ASN A 157 24.12 -13.88 -16.77
CA ASN A 157 23.58 -13.04 -17.83
C ASN A 157 22.09 -13.38 -18.07
N ALA A 158 21.28 -12.35 -18.33
CA ALA A 158 19.86 -12.51 -18.55
C ALA A 158 19.30 -11.42 -19.48
N THR A 159 18.12 -11.67 -20.02
CA THR A 159 17.25 -10.64 -20.57
C THR A 159 16.16 -10.30 -19.58
N LEU A 160 15.77 -9.04 -19.56
CA LEU A 160 14.65 -8.53 -18.77
C LEU A 160 13.62 -7.91 -19.72
N ARG A 161 12.38 -8.42 -19.66
CA ARG A 161 11.22 -7.76 -20.26
C ARG A 161 10.25 -7.38 -19.15
N ILE A 162 9.78 -6.16 -19.16
CA ILE A 162 8.76 -5.65 -18.24
C ILE A 162 7.51 -5.33 -19.07
N ASP A 163 6.39 -5.90 -18.68
CA ASP A 163 5.06 -5.48 -19.10
C ASP A 163 4.53 -4.53 -18.02
N GLY A 164 4.41 -3.26 -18.35
CA GLY A 164 3.95 -2.22 -17.43
C GLY A 164 2.45 -2.22 -17.17
N MET A 165 1.70 -3.14 -17.79
CA MET A 165 0.25 -3.30 -17.67
C MET A 165 -0.53 -2.01 -17.97
N GLY A 166 0.00 -1.16 -18.87
CA GLY A 166 -0.58 0.15 -19.21
C GLY A 166 -0.43 1.23 -18.12
N LYS A 167 0.10 0.87 -16.95
CA LYS A 167 0.36 1.79 -15.84
C LYS A 167 1.76 2.38 -15.90
N TYR A 168 2.71 1.59 -16.36
CA TYR A 168 4.11 1.98 -16.56
C TYR A 168 4.52 1.71 -18.00
N ALA A 169 5.61 2.34 -18.42
CA ALA A 169 6.22 2.05 -19.71
C ALA A 169 6.77 0.61 -19.74
N ASP A 170 6.56 -0.08 -20.85
CA ASP A 170 7.17 -1.38 -21.11
C ASP A 170 8.68 -1.22 -21.27
N PHE A 171 9.42 -2.26 -20.96
CA PHE A 171 10.88 -2.28 -21.10
C PHE A 171 11.36 -3.63 -21.63
N THR A 172 12.40 -3.61 -22.46
CA THR A 172 13.16 -4.79 -22.83
C THR A 172 14.63 -4.44 -22.92
N GLY A 173 15.46 -5.23 -22.23
CA GLY A 173 16.91 -4.98 -22.22
C GLY A 173 17.70 -6.17 -21.67
N THR A 174 19.01 -6.03 -21.70
CA THR A 174 19.95 -7.00 -21.13
C THR A 174 20.31 -6.63 -19.69
N THR A 175 20.41 -7.64 -18.85
CA THR A 175 20.74 -7.51 -17.44
C THR A 175 21.64 -8.66 -16.99
N ARG A 176 22.22 -8.53 -15.84
CA ARG A 176 22.81 -9.63 -15.08
C ARG A 176 22.02 -9.78 -13.78
N ILE A 177 21.83 -11.00 -13.33
CA ILE A 177 21.08 -11.33 -12.12
C ILE A 177 21.89 -12.22 -11.19
N LYS A 178 21.80 -11.97 -9.89
CA LYS A 178 22.35 -12.84 -8.85
C LYS A 178 21.44 -12.89 -7.62
N GLY A 179 21.68 -13.83 -6.73
CA GLY A 179 21.07 -13.85 -5.41
C GLY A 179 21.53 -12.66 -4.56
N ARG A 180 20.76 -12.34 -3.51
CA ARG A 180 21.12 -11.32 -2.53
C ARG A 180 20.60 -11.67 -1.13
N GLY A 181 21.00 -10.86 -0.15
CA GLY A 181 20.61 -10.99 1.25
C GLY A 181 21.46 -12.03 1.99
N ASN A 182 21.43 -11.96 3.31
CA ASN A 182 22.13 -12.91 4.18
C ASN A 182 21.14 -14.01 4.63
N SER A 183 20.33 -13.77 5.66
CA SER A 183 19.32 -14.72 6.11
C SER A 183 18.28 -15.02 5.03
N THR A 184 17.83 -14.01 4.29
CA THR A 184 16.78 -14.12 3.27
C THR A 184 17.18 -14.99 2.08
N TRP A 185 18.47 -15.10 1.74
CA TRP A 185 18.96 -16.05 0.74
C TRP A 185 18.78 -17.52 1.15
N GLY A 186 18.69 -17.79 2.45
CA GLY A 186 18.43 -19.12 2.99
C GLY A 186 16.98 -19.61 2.77
N TYR A 187 16.03 -18.72 2.50
CA TYR A 187 14.62 -19.10 2.35
C TYR A 187 14.29 -19.69 0.97
N PRO A 188 13.21 -20.46 0.82
CA PRO A 188 12.78 -21.03 -0.47
C PRO A 188 12.53 -19.98 -1.56
N LYS A 189 11.81 -18.89 -1.25
CA LYS A 189 11.59 -17.77 -2.15
C LYS A 189 12.77 -16.82 -2.07
N LYS A 190 13.56 -16.76 -3.14
CA LYS A 190 14.85 -16.07 -3.15
C LYS A 190 14.73 -14.61 -3.54
N PRO A 191 15.38 -13.68 -2.84
CA PRO A 191 15.57 -12.30 -3.30
C PRO A 191 16.71 -12.22 -4.33
N TYR A 192 16.61 -11.24 -5.26
CA TYR A 192 17.58 -11.08 -6.33
C TYR A 192 18.08 -9.63 -6.47
N ARG A 193 19.27 -9.46 -7.04
CA ARG A 193 19.80 -8.20 -7.54
C ARG A 193 19.93 -8.28 -9.05
N LEU A 194 19.38 -7.25 -9.73
CA LEU A 194 19.55 -7.04 -11.16
C LEU A 194 20.61 -5.95 -11.37
N LYS A 195 21.40 -6.10 -12.43
CA LYS A 195 22.33 -5.07 -12.90
C LYS A 195 22.20 -4.92 -14.40
N LEU A 196 21.52 -3.87 -14.84
CA LEU A 196 21.35 -3.56 -16.24
C LEU A 196 22.71 -3.25 -16.90
N ASN A 197 22.87 -3.60 -18.17
CA ASN A 197 24.07 -3.24 -18.91
C ASN A 197 24.12 -1.72 -19.20
N THR A 198 22.94 -1.11 -19.41
CA THR A 198 22.79 0.33 -19.59
C THR A 198 21.73 0.85 -18.61
N ALA A 199 21.98 1.99 -17.98
CA ALA A 199 21.04 2.62 -17.08
C ALA A 199 19.71 2.91 -17.79
N ALA A 200 18.60 2.59 -17.13
CA ALA A 200 17.25 2.81 -17.65
C ALA A 200 16.27 3.16 -16.51
N SER A 201 15.29 3.98 -16.85
CA SER A 201 14.14 4.23 -15.97
C SER A 201 13.20 3.02 -16.04
N LEU A 202 12.97 2.37 -14.92
CA LEU A 202 12.10 1.22 -14.80
C LEU A 202 10.93 1.53 -13.88
N LEU A 203 9.71 1.19 -14.30
CA LEU A 203 8.49 1.31 -13.47
C LEU A 203 8.30 2.74 -12.89
N GLY A 204 8.65 3.77 -13.66
CA GLY A 204 8.54 5.17 -13.25
C GLY A 204 9.63 5.67 -12.30
N LEU A 205 10.61 4.83 -11.95
CA LEU A 205 11.75 5.20 -11.11
C LEU A 205 12.87 5.81 -11.96
N ALA A 206 13.74 6.60 -11.33
CA ALA A 206 14.85 7.26 -11.99
C ALA A 206 15.82 6.26 -12.64
N ALA A 207 16.44 6.66 -13.76
CA ALA A 207 17.26 5.77 -14.56
C ALA A 207 18.53 5.36 -13.81
N GLU A 208 18.68 4.04 -13.60
CA GLU A 208 19.83 3.42 -12.98
C GLU A 208 20.08 1.99 -13.48
N LYS A 209 21.22 1.41 -13.07
CA LYS A 209 21.60 0.04 -13.44
C LYS A 209 21.20 -0.99 -12.39
N ASP A 210 21.34 -0.66 -11.12
CA ASP A 210 21.23 -1.62 -10.03
C ASP A 210 19.84 -1.58 -9.36
N TRP A 211 19.16 -2.74 -9.38
CA TRP A 211 17.81 -2.91 -8.88
C TRP A 211 17.70 -4.13 -7.98
N VAL A 212 16.75 -4.14 -7.07
CA VAL A 212 16.52 -5.21 -6.11
C VAL A 212 15.09 -5.75 -6.22
N LEU A 213 14.98 -7.08 -6.11
CA LEU A 213 13.73 -7.82 -6.01
C LEU A 213 13.66 -8.42 -4.60
N LEU A 214 12.89 -7.79 -3.71
CA LEU A 214 12.67 -8.28 -2.36
C LEU A 214 11.60 -9.38 -2.39
N ALA A 215 11.93 -10.55 -1.85
CA ALA A 215 11.06 -11.72 -1.90
C ALA A 215 9.91 -11.68 -0.88
N ASN A 216 10.08 -10.97 0.23
CA ASN A 216 9.10 -10.85 1.33
C ASN A 216 8.62 -12.22 1.84
N TYR A 217 9.51 -13.25 1.91
CA TYR A 217 9.12 -14.62 2.22
C TYR A 217 8.52 -14.80 3.63
N LEU A 218 9.04 -14.06 4.60
CA LEU A 218 8.54 -14.10 5.99
C LEU A 218 7.30 -13.22 6.19
N ASP A 219 7.15 -12.21 5.37
CA ASP A 219 6.05 -11.24 5.45
C ASP A 219 4.73 -11.87 4.98
N PRO A 220 3.76 -12.11 5.88
CA PRO A 220 2.48 -12.69 5.51
C PRO A 220 1.64 -11.77 4.61
N THR A 221 1.97 -10.48 4.58
CA THR A 221 1.22 -9.44 3.87
C THR A 221 1.82 -9.10 2.51
N LEU A 222 3.11 -9.36 2.28
CA LEU A 222 3.95 -8.91 1.15
C LEU A 222 4.10 -7.39 1.05
N MET A 223 3.84 -6.62 2.12
CA MET A 223 3.84 -5.16 2.08
C MET A 223 4.65 -4.46 3.20
N LEU A 224 5.25 -5.20 4.14
CA LEU A 224 5.90 -4.58 5.31
C LEU A 224 7.04 -3.64 4.93
N ASN A 225 7.89 -4.02 3.97
CA ASN A 225 8.92 -3.14 3.44
C ASN A 225 8.31 -1.89 2.77
N ALA A 226 7.23 -2.04 2.00
CA ALA A 226 6.55 -0.90 1.37
C ALA A 226 5.92 0.05 2.41
N VAL A 227 5.38 -0.49 3.51
CA VAL A 227 4.82 0.29 4.62
C VAL A 227 5.91 1.07 5.35
N ALA A 228 7.04 0.43 5.64
CA ALA A 228 8.19 1.10 6.28
C ALA A 228 8.76 2.22 5.39
N MET A 229 8.93 1.98 4.08
CA MET A 229 9.37 3.00 3.12
C MET A 229 8.35 4.15 3.01
N LYS A 230 7.04 3.85 3.08
CA LYS A 230 5.99 4.88 3.14
C LYS A 230 6.13 5.77 4.37
N ILE A 231 6.42 5.19 5.54
CA ILE A 231 6.67 5.95 6.77
C ILE A 231 7.91 6.83 6.62
N GLY A 232 9.02 6.28 6.08
CA GLY A 232 10.25 7.05 5.84
C GLY A 232 10.04 8.23 4.90
N THR A 233 9.27 8.04 3.82
CA THR A 233 8.89 9.12 2.89
C THR A 233 8.02 10.18 3.57
N GLN A 234 7.06 9.77 4.40
CA GLN A 234 6.17 10.69 5.11
C GLN A 234 6.90 11.49 6.21
N LEU A 235 7.95 10.93 6.80
CA LEU A 235 8.85 11.61 7.73
C LEU A 235 9.90 12.46 7.00
N GLU A 236 9.91 12.46 5.67
CA GLU A 236 10.87 13.20 4.85
C GLU A 236 12.33 12.87 5.25
N LEU A 237 12.64 11.57 5.34
CA LEU A 237 14.03 11.13 5.43
C LEU A 237 14.80 11.61 4.19
N PRO A 238 16.09 11.96 4.31
CA PRO A 238 16.89 12.51 3.20
C PRO A 238 16.86 11.67 1.93
N TYR A 239 16.75 10.36 2.09
CA TYR A 239 16.45 9.42 1.02
C TYR A 239 15.68 8.22 1.58
N THR A 240 14.67 7.79 0.85
CA THR A 240 13.91 6.57 1.13
C THR A 240 13.64 5.86 -0.19
N ASN A 241 13.95 4.58 -0.26
CA ASN A 241 13.69 3.75 -1.42
C ASN A 241 12.21 3.76 -1.81
N HIS A 242 11.94 3.71 -3.10
CA HIS A 242 10.60 3.47 -3.62
C HIS A 242 10.34 1.96 -3.71
N VAL A 243 9.09 1.57 -3.60
CA VAL A 243 8.68 0.17 -3.73
C VAL A 243 7.54 0.07 -4.74
N VAL A 244 7.74 -0.76 -5.76
CA VAL A 244 6.70 -1.11 -6.74
C VAL A 244 6.45 -2.62 -6.63
N PRO A 245 5.22 -3.06 -6.31
CA PRO A 245 4.91 -4.49 -6.31
C PRO A 245 4.84 -5.00 -7.74
N VAL A 246 5.44 -6.16 -7.97
CA VAL A 246 5.56 -6.78 -9.30
C VAL A 246 5.32 -8.29 -9.26
N ASN A 247 4.81 -8.84 -10.34
CA ASN A 247 4.86 -10.28 -10.60
C ASN A 247 6.17 -10.65 -11.30
N ILE A 248 6.72 -11.83 -11.01
CA ILE A 248 7.96 -12.29 -11.67
C ILE A 248 7.77 -13.68 -12.27
N THR A 249 8.18 -13.80 -13.54
CA THR A 249 8.43 -15.07 -14.22
C THR A 249 9.93 -15.17 -14.49
N LEU A 250 10.58 -16.20 -13.95
CA LEU A 250 12.00 -16.49 -14.12
C LEU A 250 12.14 -17.82 -14.87
N ASN A 251 12.81 -17.80 -16.03
CA ASN A 251 12.99 -18.99 -16.86
C ASN A 251 11.67 -19.73 -17.09
N ASP A 252 10.67 -19.00 -17.58
CA ASP A 252 9.29 -19.47 -17.87
C ASP A 252 8.50 -19.95 -16.65
N GLN A 253 9.04 -19.84 -15.42
CA GLN A 253 8.33 -20.20 -14.19
C GLN A 253 7.88 -18.96 -13.44
N TYR A 254 6.60 -18.86 -13.14
CA TYR A 254 6.09 -17.84 -12.23
C TYR A 254 6.58 -18.11 -10.81
N ILE A 255 7.31 -17.15 -10.22
CA ILE A 255 7.93 -17.29 -8.91
C ILE A 255 7.31 -16.39 -7.83
N GLY A 256 6.23 -15.68 -8.16
CA GLY A 256 5.42 -14.96 -7.18
C GLY A 256 5.46 -13.44 -7.29
N CYS A 257 4.90 -12.80 -6.27
CA CYS A 257 4.86 -11.35 -6.10
C CYS A 257 6.09 -10.86 -5.31
N TYR A 258 6.77 -9.84 -5.83
CA TYR A 258 7.99 -9.26 -5.25
C TYR A 258 7.82 -7.74 -5.08
N ASN A 259 8.64 -7.16 -4.23
CA ASN A 259 8.84 -5.72 -4.21
C ASN A 259 10.05 -5.36 -5.07
N PHE A 260 9.82 -4.63 -6.15
CA PHE A 260 10.87 -4.01 -6.96
C PHE A 260 11.29 -2.69 -6.33
N THR A 261 12.57 -2.49 -6.12
CA THR A 261 13.11 -1.29 -5.47
C THR A 261 14.54 -0.98 -5.97
N GLU A 262 15.03 0.20 -5.66
CA GLU A 262 16.41 0.59 -5.94
C GLU A 262 17.40 -0.17 -5.06
N GLN A 263 18.61 -0.40 -5.56
CA GLN A 263 19.76 -0.75 -4.73
C GLN A 263 20.18 0.49 -3.91
N ILE A 264 20.50 0.31 -2.63
CA ILE A 264 21.12 1.37 -1.84
C ILE A 264 22.55 1.58 -2.36
N GLU A 265 22.78 2.75 -2.92
CA GLU A 265 24.07 3.19 -3.44
C GLU A 265 24.14 4.72 -3.51
N VAL A 266 25.36 5.24 -3.68
CA VAL A 266 25.57 6.68 -3.89
C VAL A 266 25.28 7.04 -5.33
N ASP A 267 24.30 7.89 -5.54
CA ASP A 267 23.93 8.47 -6.83
C ASP A 267 23.09 9.75 -6.61
N ASP A 268 22.98 10.58 -7.64
CA ASP A 268 22.18 11.83 -7.58
C ASP A 268 20.67 11.59 -7.37
N ASN A 269 20.16 10.44 -7.80
CA ASN A 269 18.77 10.03 -7.66
C ASN A 269 18.52 9.05 -6.50
N ARG A 270 19.58 8.75 -5.72
CA ARG A 270 19.55 7.83 -4.57
C ARG A 270 20.17 8.51 -3.35
N VAL A 271 21.20 7.93 -2.73
CA VAL A 271 21.89 8.57 -1.61
C VAL A 271 22.85 9.63 -2.15
N LYS A 272 22.40 10.87 -2.11
CA LYS A 272 23.11 12.01 -2.71
C LYS A 272 24.16 12.58 -1.74
N VAL A 273 25.41 12.16 -1.85
CA VAL A 273 26.50 12.64 -1.01
C VAL A 273 27.62 13.36 -1.77
N GLY A 274 27.56 13.37 -3.11
CA GLY A 274 28.62 13.89 -3.97
C GLY A 274 29.83 12.94 -4.08
N GLY A 275 30.79 13.30 -4.95
CA GLY A 275 31.94 12.43 -5.29
C GLY A 275 32.86 12.11 -4.12
N ASP A 276 33.00 13.04 -3.15
CA ASP A 276 33.85 12.88 -1.97
C ASP A 276 33.06 12.56 -0.69
N GLY A 277 31.79 12.16 -0.83
CA GLY A 277 30.95 11.79 0.28
C GLY A 277 31.08 10.33 0.68
N PHE A 278 30.38 9.96 1.74
CA PHE A 278 30.49 8.64 2.34
C PHE A 278 29.11 8.02 2.54
N LEU A 279 29.03 6.71 2.29
CA LEU A 279 27.92 5.85 2.68
C LEU A 279 28.49 4.72 3.58
N PHE A 280 27.95 4.62 4.79
CA PHE A 280 28.30 3.61 5.78
C PHE A 280 27.13 2.65 5.95
N GLU A 281 27.46 1.39 6.22
CA GLU A 281 26.51 0.40 6.73
C GLU A 281 27.00 -0.09 8.10
N LEU A 282 26.15 0.05 9.10
CA LEU A 282 26.37 -0.55 10.41
C LEU A 282 25.70 -1.92 10.39
N ASP A 283 26.50 -2.99 10.31
CA ASP A 283 25.97 -4.34 10.21
C ASP A 283 26.86 -5.35 10.94
N SER A 284 26.21 -6.16 11.77
CA SER A 284 26.87 -7.18 12.59
C SER A 284 27.39 -8.38 11.78
N TYR A 285 26.94 -8.57 10.52
CA TYR A 285 27.54 -9.53 9.60
C TYR A 285 28.98 -9.17 9.27
N TYR A 286 29.28 -7.89 9.19
CA TYR A 286 30.64 -7.37 9.09
C TYR A 286 31.43 -7.99 7.93
N ASP A 287 30.83 -8.07 6.76
CA ASP A 287 31.29 -8.82 5.59
C ASP A 287 31.95 -7.98 4.48
N GLU A 288 31.97 -6.63 4.59
CA GLU A 288 32.68 -5.77 3.65
C GLU A 288 34.21 -5.83 3.86
N PRO A 289 35.04 -5.64 2.82
CA PRO A 289 36.49 -5.65 2.93
C PRO A 289 37.03 -4.50 3.81
N TYR A 290 36.48 -3.29 3.65
CA TYR A 290 36.87 -2.12 4.43
C TYR A 290 35.87 -1.82 5.54
N LYS A 291 36.29 -2.03 6.77
CA LYS A 291 35.45 -2.00 7.96
C LYS A 291 36.24 -1.74 9.22
N PHE A 292 35.60 -1.24 10.27
CA PHE A 292 36.18 -1.08 11.60
C PHE A 292 35.13 -1.18 12.70
N ARG A 293 35.56 -1.49 13.93
CA ARG A 293 34.74 -1.29 15.12
C ARG A 293 34.99 0.12 15.65
N SER A 294 33.92 0.90 15.88
CA SER A 294 34.07 2.24 16.41
C SER A 294 34.59 2.24 17.86
N ALA A 295 35.29 3.31 18.24
CA ALA A 295 36.02 3.36 19.52
C ALA A 295 35.10 3.55 20.73
N GLY A 296 34.00 4.33 20.58
CA GLY A 296 33.13 4.70 21.71
C GLY A 296 32.08 3.62 22.03
N TYR A 297 31.40 3.13 21.02
CA TYR A 297 30.27 2.20 21.18
C TYR A 297 30.51 0.83 20.58
N SER A 298 31.64 0.60 19.91
CA SER A 298 31.96 -0.66 19.24
C SER A 298 31.00 -1.00 18.08
N LEU A 299 30.47 0.03 17.42
CA LEU A 299 29.60 -0.16 16.26
C LEU A 299 30.31 -0.86 15.11
N PRO A 300 29.69 -1.82 14.43
CA PRO A 300 30.25 -2.52 13.28
C PRO A 300 30.10 -1.66 12.02
N VAL A 301 31.08 -0.81 11.72
CA VAL A 301 31.07 0.13 10.61
C VAL A 301 31.70 -0.47 9.38
N MET A 302 30.99 -0.50 8.27
CA MET A 302 31.44 -0.92 6.95
C MET A 302 31.35 0.27 5.97
N ILE A 303 32.32 0.38 5.06
CA ILE A 303 32.36 1.43 4.03
C ILE A 303 31.67 0.89 2.76
N LYS A 304 30.55 1.50 2.38
CA LYS A 304 29.83 1.19 1.14
C LYS A 304 30.21 2.13 0.00
N ALA A 305 30.58 3.35 0.33
CA ALA A 305 31.14 4.33 -0.59
C ALA A 305 31.99 5.34 0.20
N PRO A 306 33.09 5.84 -0.40
CA PRO A 306 33.63 5.47 -1.71
C PRO A 306 34.19 4.03 -1.72
N GLU A 307 34.40 3.49 -2.92
CA GLU A 307 35.21 2.25 -3.07
C GLU A 307 36.65 2.59 -2.74
N LEU A 308 37.21 1.91 -1.72
CA LEU A 308 38.59 2.11 -1.29
C LEU A 308 39.52 1.13 -2.02
N SER A 309 40.72 1.61 -2.40
CA SER A 309 41.71 0.81 -3.11
C SER A 309 42.81 0.32 -2.19
N ALA A 310 43.00 0.97 -1.03
CA ALA A 310 44.08 0.63 -0.08
C ALA A 310 43.61 0.78 1.38
N ALA A 311 44.23 0.00 2.28
CA ALA A 311 43.86 0.02 3.69
C ALA A 311 44.18 1.37 4.38
N GLU A 312 45.17 2.10 3.86
CA GLU A 312 45.57 3.42 4.36
C GLU A 312 44.48 4.46 4.22
N GLU A 313 43.60 4.32 3.22
CA GLU A 313 42.44 5.20 3.00
C GLU A 313 41.36 5.06 4.08
N LEU A 314 41.32 3.92 4.78
CA LEU A 314 40.35 3.67 5.85
C LEU A 314 40.65 4.48 7.12
N LEU A 315 41.92 4.73 7.46
CA LEU A 315 42.34 5.35 8.73
C LEU A 315 41.74 6.76 8.94
N PRO A 316 41.79 7.67 7.96
CA PRO A 316 41.17 9.00 8.14
C PRO A 316 39.66 8.92 8.29
N ILE A 317 38.97 8.00 7.61
CA ILE A 317 37.52 7.77 7.70
C ILE A 317 37.16 7.26 9.11
N GLN A 318 37.89 6.25 9.60
CA GLN A 318 37.71 5.70 10.95
C GLN A 318 37.98 6.78 12.02
N THR A 319 39.02 7.58 11.83
CA THR A 319 39.37 8.66 12.77
C THR A 319 38.24 9.72 12.82
N ALA A 320 37.72 10.12 11.67
CA ALA A 320 36.62 11.08 11.60
C ALA A 320 35.32 10.54 12.24
N PHE A 321 35.02 9.26 12.03
CA PHE A 321 33.86 8.59 12.65
C PHE A 321 34.04 8.51 14.17
N ASN A 322 35.21 8.08 14.65
CA ASN A 322 35.50 7.99 16.08
C ASN A 322 35.47 9.37 16.77
N ASN A 323 35.92 10.43 16.10
CA ASN A 323 35.83 11.80 16.62
C ASN A 323 34.38 12.28 16.74
N MET A 324 33.51 11.94 15.82
CA MET A 324 32.07 12.21 15.93
C MET A 324 31.46 11.45 17.10
N GLU A 325 31.76 10.16 17.21
CA GLU A 325 31.25 9.28 18.27
C GLU A 325 31.75 9.72 19.67
N ALA A 326 32.97 10.22 19.77
CA ALA A 326 33.54 10.75 21.00
C ALA A 326 32.72 11.92 21.57
N LEU A 327 32.13 12.76 20.74
CA LEU A 327 31.25 13.83 21.19
C LEU A 327 29.96 13.31 21.87
N LEU A 328 29.45 12.19 21.43
CA LEU A 328 28.31 11.54 22.10
C LEU A 328 28.72 10.87 23.41
N ALA A 329 29.91 10.30 23.47
CA ALA A 329 30.44 9.65 24.67
C ALA A 329 30.97 10.66 25.73
N ASP A 330 31.19 11.91 25.35
CA ASP A 330 31.74 12.97 26.19
C ASP A 330 30.86 13.17 27.45
N PRO A 331 31.45 13.27 28.65
CA PRO A 331 30.74 13.65 29.87
C PRO A 331 30.00 15.02 29.76
N ALA A 332 30.47 15.94 28.93
CA ALA A 332 29.83 17.23 28.67
C ALA A 332 28.58 17.13 27.76
N PHE A 333 28.32 15.99 27.16
CA PHE A 333 27.09 15.81 26.36
C PHE A 333 25.83 16.08 27.23
N PRO A 334 24.84 16.82 26.73
CA PRO A 334 24.68 17.36 25.38
C PRO A 334 25.19 18.80 25.18
N VAL A 335 25.95 19.38 26.15
CA VAL A 335 26.40 20.75 26.12
C VAL A 335 27.71 20.95 25.33
N ASN A 336 27.92 20.10 24.32
CA ASN A 336 29.06 20.19 23.41
C ASN A 336 28.58 20.40 21.95
N ASN A 337 29.48 20.41 21.01
CA ASN A 337 29.18 20.71 19.61
C ASN A 337 28.77 19.47 18.76
N TYR A 338 28.24 18.39 19.36
CA TYR A 338 27.85 17.19 18.62
C TYR A 338 26.86 17.46 17.49
N ARG A 339 25.96 18.45 17.65
CA ARG A 339 24.97 18.87 16.67
C ARG A 339 25.56 19.50 15.40
N GLU A 340 26.84 19.90 15.45
CA GLU A 340 27.58 20.35 14.27
C GLU A 340 28.08 19.18 13.42
N LYS A 341 28.22 18.00 14.03
CA LYS A 341 28.73 16.79 13.38
C LYS A 341 27.64 15.80 12.99
N ILE A 342 26.51 15.80 13.70
CA ILE A 342 25.40 14.88 13.50
C ILE A 342 24.13 15.66 13.12
N ASP A 343 23.45 15.18 12.11
CA ASP A 343 22.09 15.62 11.77
C ASP A 343 21.09 14.97 12.72
N VAL A 344 20.79 15.66 13.81
CA VAL A 344 19.93 15.13 14.88
C VAL A 344 18.49 14.94 14.45
N GLU A 345 18.01 15.70 13.47
CA GLU A 345 16.66 15.53 12.93
C GLU A 345 16.56 14.21 12.15
N SER A 346 17.56 13.89 11.32
CA SER A 346 17.62 12.60 10.64
C SER A 346 17.67 11.43 11.64
N VAL A 347 18.41 11.57 12.74
CA VAL A 347 18.43 10.54 13.81
C VAL A 347 17.03 10.35 14.42
N ALA A 348 16.35 11.45 14.76
CA ALA A 348 15.02 11.39 15.37
C ALA A 348 13.98 10.76 14.42
N LYS A 349 13.96 11.18 13.15
CA LYS A 349 13.11 10.59 12.10
C LYS A 349 13.39 9.11 11.90
N PHE A 350 14.66 8.73 11.81
CA PHE A 350 15.09 7.34 11.68
C PHE A 350 14.63 6.50 12.88
N MET A 351 14.86 6.96 14.10
CA MET A 351 14.39 6.28 15.31
C MET A 351 12.86 6.13 15.33
N LEU A 352 12.10 7.12 14.84
CA LEU A 352 10.64 7.02 14.77
C LEU A 352 10.16 5.94 13.80
N VAL A 353 10.81 5.76 12.63
CA VAL A 353 10.48 4.67 11.71
C VAL A 353 10.61 3.33 12.43
N TYR A 354 11.77 3.07 13.05
CA TYR A 354 12.04 1.81 13.74
C TYR A 354 11.14 1.61 14.98
N PHE A 355 10.80 2.69 15.67
CA PHE A 355 9.86 2.61 16.79
C PHE A 355 8.43 2.31 16.35
N LEU A 356 7.94 2.96 15.29
CA LEU A 356 6.59 2.72 14.76
C LEU A 356 6.45 1.31 14.18
N THR A 357 7.46 0.82 13.50
CA THR A 357 7.47 -0.52 12.90
C THR A 357 7.88 -1.63 13.87
N ASP A 358 8.23 -1.31 15.12
CA ASP A 358 8.77 -2.26 16.10
C ASP A 358 9.90 -3.12 15.52
N ASN A 359 10.88 -2.44 14.89
CA ASN A 359 12.07 -3.06 14.36
C ASN A 359 13.20 -2.94 15.38
N GLU A 360 13.78 -4.05 15.82
CA GLU A 360 14.82 -4.09 16.85
C GLU A 360 16.25 -4.24 16.30
N GLU A 361 16.42 -4.31 15.01
CA GLU A 361 17.76 -4.51 14.39
C GLU A 361 18.76 -3.41 14.74
N LEU A 362 18.29 -2.23 15.16
CA LEU A 362 19.17 -1.17 15.67
C LEU A 362 19.88 -1.53 16.98
N ASN A 363 19.40 -2.52 17.74
CA ASN A 363 20.08 -2.97 18.98
C ASN A 363 21.48 -3.51 18.71
N HIS A 364 21.56 -4.37 17.71
CA HIS A 364 22.81 -5.02 17.24
C HIS A 364 22.94 -4.71 15.75
N PRO A 365 23.34 -3.49 15.37
CA PRO A 365 23.01 -2.93 14.08
C PRO A 365 23.15 -3.93 12.93
N LYS A 366 22.10 -4.04 12.13
CA LYS A 366 22.05 -4.71 10.83
C LYS A 366 21.40 -3.79 9.85
N SER A 367 21.85 -3.81 8.61
CA SER A 367 21.26 -3.02 7.52
C SER A 367 20.94 -1.57 7.93
N THR A 368 21.77 -1.00 8.81
CA THR A 368 21.60 0.33 9.38
C THR A 368 22.52 1.30 8.64
N TYR A 369 21.96 2.19 7.85
CA TYR A 369 22.75 3.08 7.00
C TYR A 369 22.94 4.47 7.61
N MET A 370 24.08 5.06 7.33
CA MET A 370 24.45 6.43 7.64
C MET A 370 25.26 6.99 6.48
N HIS A 371 25.08 8.26 6.17
CA HIS A 371 25.81 8.90 5.08
C HIS A 371 26.20 10.32 5.42
N LYS A 372 27.14 10.89 4.66
CA LYS A 372 27.50 12.31 4.73
C LYS A 372 28.15 12.78 3.44
N THR A 373 27.97 14.04 3.08
CA THR A 373 28.82 14.72 2.11
C THR A 373 30.23 14.93 2.70
N ALA A 374 31.20 15.28 1.89
CA ALA A 374 32.60 15.47 2.34
C ALA A 374 32.70 16.34 3.62
N THR A 375 32.00 17.47 3.64
CA THR A 375 32.01 18.46 4.75
C THR A 375 30.74 18.46 5.60
N GLY A 376 29.73 17.65 5.22
CA GLY A 376 28.43 17.62 5.88
C GLY A 376 28.42 16.85 7.20
N LYS A 377 27.23 16.81 7.79
CA LYS A 377 26.97 16.07 9.02
C LYS A 377 26.75 14.59 8.72
N TYR A 378 27.00 13.75 9.71
CA TYR A 378 26.55 12.36 9.69
C TYR A 378 25.04 12.32 9.77
N THR A 379 24.41 11.77 8.76
CA THR A 379 22.97 11.74 8.53
C THR A 379 22.49 10.30 8.53
N MET A 380 21.44 9.97 9.31
CA MET A 380 20.89 8.61 9.34
C MET A 380 20.03 8.33 8.11
N GLY A 381 20.12 7.12 7.63
CA GLY A 381 19.40 6.61 6.45
C GLY A 381 20.34 6.23 5.30
N PRO A 382 19.74 5.60 4.25
CA PRO A 382 18.35 5.19 4.12
C PRO A 382 17.94 4.08 5.09
N ILE A 383 16.62 3.88 5.21
CA ILE A 383 16.06 2.74 5.95
C ILE A 383 16.06 1.49 5.06
N TRP A 384 16.20 0.30 5.66
CA TRP A 384 16.24 -0.96 4.92
C TRP A 384 15.89 -2.14 5.80
N ASP A 385 15.36 -3.23 5.19
CA ASP A 385 15.16 -4.57 5.75
C ASP A 385 14.15 -4.62 6.91
N PHE A 386 12.86 -4.60 6.58
CA PHE A 386 11.77 -4.63 7.55
C PHE A 386 11.05 -5.97 7.64
N ASP A 387 11.67 -7.05 7.15
CA ASP A 387 11.09 -8.39 7.19
C ASP A 387 10.95 -8.91 8.63
N TRP A 388 11.81 -8.46 9.56
CA TRP A 388 11.79 -8.82 10.97
C TRP A 388 11.14 -7.77 11.87
N ALA A 389 10.61 -6.72 11.29
CA ALA A 389 9.85 -5.68 11.99
C ALA A 389 8.43 -6.16 12.38
N PHE A 390 7.62 -5.23 12.85
CA PHE A 390 6.22 -5.45 13.25
C PHE A 390 6.07 -6.56 14.30
N GLY A 391 7.00 -6.58 15.28
CA GLY A 391 7.03 -7.52 16.40
C GLY A 391 7.67 -8.87 16.10
N PHE A 392 8.07 -9.16 14.84
CA PHE A 392 8.57 -10.48 14.45
C PHE A 392 9.86 -10.89 15.19
N GLU A 393 10.81 -9.98 15.38
CA GLU A 393 12.09 -10.33 16.01
C GLU A 393 11.91 -10.87 17.44
N LYS A 394 10.94 -10.33 18.19
CA LYS A 394 10.61 -10.79 19.54
C LYS A 394 9.79 -12.07 19.57
N ASP A 395 8.76 -12.09 18.72
CA ASP A 395 7.69 -13.09 18.83
C ASP A 395 7.83 -14.22 17.81
N GLN A 396 8.78 -14.12 16.86
CA GLN A 396 8.92 -14.98 15.67
C GLN A 396 7.62 -15.05 14.88
N LYS A 397 6.77 -14.03 15.05
CA LYS A 397 5.48 -13.88 14.38
C LYS A 397 5.10 -12.40 14.31
N HIS A 398 4.73 -11.91 13.13
CA HIS A 398 4.26 -10.55 12.95
C HIS A 398 2.93 -10.30 13.67
N PHE A 399 2.73 -9.07 14.10
CA PHE A 399 1.48 -8.52 14.65
C PHE A 399 0.97 -9.16 15.97
N LEU A 400 1.78 -9.97 16.65
CA LEU A 400 1.35 -10.57 17.91
C LEU A 400 1.35 -9.54 19.05
N THR A 401 2.43 -8.78 19.18
CA THR A 401 2.62 -7.77 20.21
C THR A 401 2.79 -6.39 19.59
N TYR A 402 1.99 -5.39 19.98
CA TYR A 402 2.07 -4.01 19.50
C TYR A 402 2.72 -3.06 20.52
N ASN A 403 2.79 -3.43 21.78
CA ASN A 403 3.27 -2.62 22.91
C ASN A 403 4.64 -3.04 23.43
N SER A 404 5.45 -3.59 22.55
CA SER A 404 6.85 -3.90 22.85
C SER A 404 7.63 -2.65 23.23
N ALA A 405 8.49 -2.77 24.24
CA ALA A 405 9.40 -1.70 24.64
C ALA A 405 10.32 -1.34 23.46
N PRO A 406 10.61 -0.03 23.26
CA PRO A 406 11.44 0.40 22.12
C PRO A 406 12.85 -0.19 22.19
N PHE A 407 13.50 -0.29 21.04
CA PHE A 407 14.85 -0.87 20.89
C PHE A 407 15.93 -0.18 21.74
N TRP A 408 15.70 1.04 22.19
CA TRP A 408 16.61 1.77 23.09
C TRP A 408 16.44 1.45 24.57
N THR A 409 15.53 0.53 24.92
CA THR A 409 15.32 0.05 26.29
C THR A 409 15.82 -1.39 26.42
N GLY A 410 17.10 -1.57 26.55
CA GLY A 410 17.69 -2.91 26.67
C GLY A 410 18.02 -3.34 28.09
N LYS A 411 18.30 -4.64 28.28
CA LYS A 411 18.88 -5.18 29.54
C LYS A 411 20.39 -4.94 29.53
N THR A 412 20.96 -4.69 30.70
CA THR A 412 22.43 -4.56 30.86
C THR A 412 23.09 -5.94 30.74
N PRO A 413 24.23 -6.07 30.01
CA PRO A 413 24.89 -5.02 29.24
C PRO A 413 24.17 -4.65 27.95
N LEU A 414 24.02 -3.34 27.71
CA LEU A 414 23.33 -2.86 26.51
C LEU A 414 24.13 -3.22 25.24
N PRO A 415 23.47 -3.65 24.16
CA PRO A 415 24.07 -3.79 22.83
C PRO A 415 24.66 -2.48 22.30
N ALA A 416 25.56 -2.57 21.33
CA ALA A 416 26.28 -1.42 20.78
C ALA A 416 25.32 -0.34 20.22
N GLY A 417 24.35 -0.75 19.41
CA GLY A 417 23.37 0.17 18.84
C GLY A 417 22.46 0.79 19.90
N THR A 418 21.98 0.00 20.86
CA THR A 418 21.20 0.53 21.99
C THR A 418 21.96 1.61 22.73
N LYS A 419 23.26 1.39 23.06
CA LYS A 419 24.09 2.40 23.71
C LYS A 419 24.18 3.70 22.89
N PHE A 420 24.41 3.57 21.59
CA PHE A 420 24.54 4.71 20.68
C PHE A 420 23.23 5.52 20.62
N PHE A 421 22.12 4.88 20.28
CA PHE A 421 20.84 5.60 20.11
C PHE A 421 20.24 6.11 21.42
N THR A 422 20.38 5.36 22.52
CA THR A 422 19.92 5.81 23.85
C THR A 422 20.62 7.10 24.31
N ARG A 423 21.83 7.35 23.81
CA ARG A 423 22.56 8.56 24.17
C ARG A 423 21.83 9.83 23.78
N PHE A 424 21.18 9.87 22.62
CA PHE A 424 20.41 11.02 22.16
C PHE A 424 19.24 11.36 23.11
N LEU A 425 18.65 10.38 23.76
CA LEU A 425 17.56 10.61 24.73
C LEU A 425 18.03 11.29 26.03
N LYS A 426 19.35 11.45 26.23
CA LYS A 426 19.90 12.27 27.32
C LYS A 426 19.93 13.77 26.99
N ASP A 427 19.61 14.15 25.77
CA ASP A 427 19.46 15.55 25.36
C ASP A 427 17.97 15.93 25.40
N PRO A 428 17.55 16.84 26.32
CA PRO A 428 16.16 17.27 26.39
C PRO A 428 15.63 17.92 25.10
N GLN A 429 16.49 18.59 24.34
CA GLN A 429 16.10 19.18 23.05
C GLN A 429 15.86 18.11 21.99
N PHE A 430 16.62 17.01 22.03
CA PHE A 430 16.37 15.87 21.14
C PHE A 430 15.05 15.19 21.49
N VAL A 431 14.75 14.97 22.77
CA VAL A 431 13.48 14.41 23.24
C VAL A 431 12.30 15.31 22.80
N ALA A 432 12.44 16.63 22.96
CA ALA A 432 11.42 17.58 22.50
C ALA A 432 11.20 17.49 20.98
N LEU A 433 12.28 17.41 20.19
CA LEU A 433 12.20 17.20 18.73
C LEU A 433 11.51 15.88 18.38
N LEU A 434 11.87 14.78 19.03
CA LEU A 434 11.28 13.46 18.79
C LEU A 434 9.76 13.49 19.06
N LYS A 435 9.32 14.12 20.15
CA LYS A 435 7.90 14.31 20.50
C LYS A 435 7.17 15.16 19.46
N GLN A 436 7.80 16.24 19.01
CA GLN A 436 7.21 17.13 17.99
C GLN A 436 7.03 16.37 16.66
N LEU A 437 8.07 15.72 16.16
CA LEU A 437 8.02 14.94 14.93
C LEU A 437 6.95 13.85 14.98
N TRP A 438 6.80 13.18 16.13
CA TRP A 438 5.73 12.21 16.32
C TRP A 438 4.34 12.85 16.28
N THR A 439 4.15 14.00 16.94
CA THR A 439 2.88 14.71 16.93
C THR A 439 2.47 15.13 15.52
N ASP A 440 3.42 15.68 14.76
CA ASP A 440 3.20 16.11 13.39
C ASP A 440 2.89 14.91 12.47
N TYR A 441 3.64 13.82 12.61
CA TYR A 441 3.39 12.59 11.87
C TYR A 441 2.00 12.01 12.16
N LYS A 442 1.66 11.91 13.45
CA LYS A 442 0.37 11.35 13.89
C LYS A 442 -0.81 12.14 13.35
N THR A 443 -0.74 13.48 13.36
CA THR A 443 -1.83 14.35 12.93
C THR A 443 -1.89 14.54 11.42
N GLY A 444 -0.74 14.60 10.74
CA GLY A 444 -0.65 14.91 9.32
C GLY A 444 -0.61 13.69 8.39
N HIS A 445 -0.08 12.55 8.85
CA HIS A 445 0.29 11.45 7.96
C HIS A 445 -0.29 10.09 8.32
N PHE A 446 -0.63 9.84 9.59
CA PHE A 446 -1.00 8.49 10.05
C PHE A 446 -2.22 7.94 9.33
N ASP A 447 -3.28 8.74 9.15
CA ASP A 447 -4.48 8.28 8.43
C ASP A 447 -4.19 7.98 6.95
N ALA A 448 -3.25 8.72 6.35
CA ALA A 448 -2.77 8.42 4.99
C ALA A 448 -1.96 7.12 4.94
N LEU A 449 -1.23 6.77 6.01
CA LEU A 449 -0.56 5.46 6.12
C LEU A 449 -1.58 4.33 6.19
N ILE A 450 -2.64 4.47 6.99
CA ILE A 450 -3.70 3.45 7.10
C ILE A 450 -4.40 3.24 5.75
N ARG A 451 -4.70 4.32 5.01
CA ARG A 451 -5.23 4.23 3.64
C ARG A 451 -4.23 3.59 2.67
N PHE A 452 -2.94 3.89 2.80
CA PHE A 452 -1.90 3.26 1.98
C PHE A 452 -1.87 1.75 2.17
N VAL A 453 -1.96 1.25 3.41
CA VAL A 453 -2.03 -0.20 3.70
C VAL A 453 -3.21 -0.84 2.98
N GLU A 454 -4.38 -0.20 3.00
CA GLU A 454 -5.57 -0.69 2.29
C GLU A 454 -5.36 -0.71 0.78
N THR A 455 -4.95 0.43 0.19
CA THR A 455 -4.80 0.55 -1.27
C THR A 455 -3.69 -0.33 -1.82
N TYR A 456 -2.57 -0.44 -1.10
CA TYR A 456 -1.48 -1.34 -1.48
C TYR A 456 -1.93 -2.81 -1.41
N GLY A 457 -2.59 -3.22 -0.32
CA GLY A 457 -3.14 -4.56 -0.17
C GLY A 457 -4.14 -4.91 -1.27
N LEU A 458 -4.99 -3.95 -1.67
CA LEU A 458 -5.90 -4.10 -2.81
C LEU A 458 -5.14 -4.35 -4.11
N SER A 459 -4.11 -3.54 -4.38
CA SER A 459 -3.35 -3.63 -5.64
C SER A 459 -2.64 -4.97 -5.81
N ILE A 460 -2.17 -5.59 -4.72
CA ILE A 460 -1.48 -6.89 -4.76
C ILE A 460 -2.41 -8.11 -4.59
N ARG A 461 -3.71 -7.93 -4.39
CA ARG A 461 -4.64 -8.99 -3.98
C ARG A 461 -4.57 -10.24 -4.87
N THR A 462 -4.61 -10.06 -6.18
CA THR A 462 -4.56 -11.18 -7.15
C THR A 462 -3.18 -11.84 -7.14
N ALA A 463 -2.12 -11.03 -7.11
CA ALA A 463 -0.74 -11.51 -7.04
C ALA A 463 -0.46 -12.25 -5.72
N LYS A 464 -1.02 -11.77 -4.60
CA LYS A 464 -0.92 -12.43 -3.30
C LYS A 464 -1.57 -13.81 -3.29
N ALA A 465 -2.73 -13.97 -3.90
CA ALA A 465 -3.38 -15.26 -4.03
C ALA A 465 -2.53 -16.27 -4.87
N ALA A 466 -1.92 -15.77 -5.97
CA ALA A 466 -1.02 -16.57 -6.79
C ALA A 466 0.29 -16.91 -6.06
N ASP A 467 0.87 -15.96 -5.31
CA ASP A 467 2.05 -16.17 -4.46
C ASP A 467 1.78 -17.23 -3.37
N TYR A 468 0.64 -17.13 -2.69
CA TYR A 468 0.21 -18.13 -1.71
C TYR A 468 0.05 -19.53 -2.32
N ALA A 469 -0.41 -19.63 -3.55
CA ALA A 469 -0.56 -20.94 -4.23
C ALA A 469 0.79 -21.68 -4.31
N ILE A 470 1.92 -20.94 -4.42
CA ILE A 470 3.28 -21.49 -4.50
C ILE A 470 3.90 -21.65 -3.11
N TRP A 471 3.94 -20.57 -2.33
CA TRP A 471 4.79 -20.47 -1.15
C TRP A 471 4.07 -20.77 0.16
N LYS A 472 2.76 -20.77 0.20
CA LYS A 472 1.92 -21.06 1.38
C LYS A 472 2.24 -20.16 2.59
N LYS A 473 2.59 -18.88 2.34
CA LYS A 473 2.86 -17.89 3.40
C LYS A 473 1.72 -16.88 3.53
N GLY A 474 1.31 -16.61 4.77
CA GLY A 474 0.12 -15.82 5.06
C GLY A 474 -1.16 -16.53 4.62
N ALA A 475 -2.17 -15.79 4.16
CA ALA A 475 -3.42 -16.30 3.61
C ALA A 475 -3.56 -15.97 2.11
N ALA A 476 -4.35 -16.77 1.38
CA ALA A 476 -4.70 -16.47 0.00
C ALA A 476 -5.58 -15.21 -0.11
N ASN A 477 -6.47 -15.01 0.87
CA ASN A 477 -7.26 -13.79 0.99
C ASN A 477 -6.47 -12.75 1.81
N ASN A 478 -6.03 -11.68 1.15
CA ASN A 478 -5.22 -10.65 1.75
C ASN A 478 -5.98 -9.69 2.69
N GLN A 479 -7.31 -9.74 2.71
CA GLN A 479 -8.13 -8.80 3.48
C GLN A 479 -7.82 -8.88 4.99
N THR A 480 -7.75 -10.10 5.53
CA THR A 480 -7.49 -10.30 6.97
C THR A 480 -6.13 -9.77 7.39
N GLU A 481 -5.09 -9.98 6.56
CA GLU A 481 -3.75 -9.44 6.84
C GLU A 481 -3.72 -7.92 6.78
N VAL A 482 -4.41 -7.31 5.81
CA VAL A 482 -4.55 -5.85 5.71
C VAL A 482 -5.22 -5.29 6.97
N GLU A 483 -6.36 -5.85 7.36
CA GLU A 483 -7.09 -5.44 8.57
C GLU A 483 -6.24 -5.62 9.84
N THR A 484 -5.52 -6.74 9.95
CA THR A 484 -4.63 -7.02 11.07
C THR A 484 -3.50 -5.99 11.16
N LEU A 485 -2.85 -5.67 10.04
CA LEU A 485 -1.79 -4.66 10.00
C LEU A 485 -2.32 -3.26 10.35
N GLN A 486 -3.48 -2.87 9.82
CA GLN A 486 -4.11 -1.59 10.16
C GLN A 486 -4.44 -1.49 11.65
N GLN A 487 -4.98 -2.55 12.22
CA GLN A 487 -5.30 -2.61 13.66
C GLN A 487 -4.02 -2.57 14.50
N TRP A 488 -3.00 -3.32 14.12
CA TRP A 488 -1.71 -3.32 14.80
C TRP A 488 -1.07 -1.92 14.81
N LEU A 489 -0.99 -1.25 13.65
CA LEU A 489 -0.47 0.12 13.53
C LEU A 489 -1.26 1.11 14.39
N THR A 490 -2.59 0.98 14.42
CA THR A 490 -3.46 1.84 15.23
C THR A 490 -3.19 1.64 16.72
N SER A 491 -3.04 0.39 17.18
CA SER A 491 -2.71 0.07 18.55
C SER A 491 -1.30 0.54 18.91
N ARG A 492 -0.33 0.35 18.00
CA ARG A 492 1.05 0.81 18.16
C ARG A 492 1.13 2.33 18.30
N ARG A 493 0.35 3.08 17.50
CA ARG A 493 0.22 4.53 17.63
C ARG A 493 -0.14 4.95 19.06
N GLY A 494 -1.16 4.31 19.66
CA GLY A 494 -1.56 4.61 21.03
C GLY A 494 -0.44 4.32 22.05
N TYR A 495 0.24 3.19 21.89
CA TYR A 495 1.38 2.85 22.74
C TYR A 495 2.52 3.87 22.64
N ILE A 496 2.84 4.34 21.42
CA ILE A 496 3.89 5.36 21.20
C ILE A 496 3.50 6.67 21.85
N ASP A 497 2.22 7.08 21.78
CA ASP A 497 1.71 8.27 22.48
C ASP A 497 2.00 8.18 23.99
N ASP A 498 1.60 7.09 24.63
CA ASP A 498 1.79 6.89 26.05
C ASP A 498 3.28 6.86 26.42
N TYR A 499 4.08 6.15 25.64
CA TYR A 499 5.52 6.06 25.87
C TYR A 499 6.24 7.41 25.76
N LEU A 500 6.02 8.15 24.67
CA LEU A 500 6.66 9.44 24.47
C LEU A 500 6.21 10.47 25.49
N ASN A 501 4.95 10.43 25.95
CA ASN A 501 4.46 11.27 27.04
C ASN A 501 5.15 10.96 28.39
N SER A 502 5.64 9.74 28.56
CA SER A 502 6.37 9.34 29.79
C SER A 502 7.85 9.72 29.80
N LEU A 503 8.45 10.10 28.64
CA LEU A 503 9.82 10.64 28.55
C LEU A 503 9.86 12.11 28.99
#